data_c5961e3c87922375179b225a67322c97
#
_entry.id   c5961e3c87922375179b225a67322c97
#
_cell.length_a   1.000
_cell.length_b   1.000
_cell.length_c   1.000
_cell.angle_alpha   90.00
_cell.angle_beta   90.00
_cell.angle_gamma   90.00
#
_symmetry.space_group_name_H-M   'P 1'
#
loop_
_entity.id
_entity.type
_entity.pdbx_description
1 polymer ?
#
loop_
_entity_poly.entity_id
_entity_poly.type
_entity_poly.pdbx_seq_one_letter_code
_entity_poly.pdbx_strand_id
1 'polypeptide(L)'
;FMVLICLAAPLFMASLPAWLLQPILTYKYVQPIMRVLTRPLIAFVIYNLTFTLWHIPPIFRVFLYSELWHGALYISVFATTCLALFPVMSPLPEVFPKLAVGKRLGYLLAMLIAHFPLAGVVAFYPRPLYPFYQPQVFGLTRLLDQYSGSAIMAVSLLLTVLTGIAITFVQWLANTEDASHQPDTKHPDPTPEPVVDDPVPT
;
A
#
# COMPACT_ATOMS: atom_id res chain seq x y z
N PHE A 1 -16.01 -3.53 -5.67
CA PHE A 1 -14.66 -4.09 -5.72
C PHE A 1 -13.60 -2.99 -5.58
N MET A 2 -13.55 -2.00 -6.49
CA MET A 2 -12.56 -0.91 -6.42
C MET A 2 -12.65 -0.07 -5.14
N VAL A 3 -13.85 0.21 -4.62
CA VAL A 3 -14.01 0.90 -3.33
C VAL A 3 -13.33 0.14 -2.19
N LEU A 4 -13.36 -1.19 -2.20
CA LEU A 4 -12.71 -2.01 -1.19
C LEU A 4 -11.18 -1.85 -1.21
N ILE A 5 -10.58 -1.86 -2.39
CA ILE A 5 -9.13 -1.75 -2.57
C ILE A 5 -8.65 -0.31 -2.38
N CYS A 6 -9.31 0.63 -3.04
CA CYS A 6 -8.82 2.00 -3.16
C CYS A 6 -9.21 2.91 -1.98
N LEU A 7 -10.23 2.55 -1.24
CA LEU A 7 -10.72 3.35 -0.13
C LEU A 7 -10.76 2.57 1.20
N ALA A 8 -11.47 1.44 1.24
CA ALA A 8 -11.68 0.74 2.52
C ALA A 8 -10.37 0.20 3.12
N ALA A 9 -9.50 -0.43 2.33
CA ALA A 9 -8.25 -0.98 2.83
C ALA A 9 -7.25 0.10 3.29
N PRO A 10 -6.99 1.20 2.55
CA PRO A 10 -6.15 2.29 3.05
C PRO A 10 -6.71 2.95 4.32
N LEU A 11 -8.01 3.23 4.38
CA LEU A 11 -8.64 3.80 5.57
C LEU A 11 -8.58 2.85 6.76
N PHE A 12 -8.83 1.57 6.53
CA PHE A 12 -8.69 0.55 7.57
C PHE A 12 -7.25 0.52 8.11
N MET A 13 -6.24 0.45 7.23
CA MET A 13 -4.84 0.47 7.65
C MET A 13 -4.45 1.74 8.41
N ALA A 14 -5.00 2.88 8.02
CA ALA A 14 -4.75 4.16 8.70
C ALA A 14 -5.44 4.27 10.06
N SER A 15 -6.59 3.60 10.24
CA SER A 15 -7.37 3.62 11.48
C SER A 15 -6.89 2.61 12.54
N LEU A 16 -6.05 1.64 12.17
CA LEU A 16 -5.60 0.59 13.07
C LEU A 16 -4.63 1.13 14.13
N PRO A 17 -4.99 1.13 15.41
CA PRO A 17 -4.10 1.56 16.46
C PRO A 17 -3.05 0.48 16.77
N ALA A 18 -1.82 0.92 17.03
CA ALA A 18 -0.69 0.02 17.31
C ALA A 18 -0.97 -0.96 18.47
N TRP A 19 -1.62 -0.48 19.53
CA TRP A 19 -1.91 -1.30 20.73
C TRP A 19 -2.81 -2.51 20.44
N LEU A 20 -3.70 -2.41 19.44
CA LEU A 20 -4.59 -3.50 19.05
C LEU A 20 -3.84 -4.59 18.28
N LEU A 21 -2.94 -4.19 17.40
CA LEU A 21 -2.21 -5.12 16.53
C LEU A 21 -0.95 -5.69 17.16
N GLN A 22 -0.35 -4.96 18.10
CA GLN A 22 0.90 -5.35 18.74
C GLN A 22 0.85 -6.77 19.32
N PRO A 23 -0.12 -7.17 20.15
CA PRO A 23 -0.14 -8.51 20.74
C PRO A 23 -0.29 -9.62 19.70
N ILE A 24 -0.97 -9.34 18.58
CA ILE A 24 -1.20 -10.31 17.50
C ILE A 24 0.06 -10.42 16.63
N LEU A 25 0.58 -9.30 16.16
CA LEU A 25 1.70 -9.27 15.21
C LEU A 25 3.05 -9.60 15.85
N THR A 26 3.21 -9.41 17.17
CA THR A 26 4.42 -9.77 17.92
C THR A 26 4.37 -11.18 18.52
N TYR A 27 3.23 -11.89 18.36
CA TYR A 27 3.14 -13.27 18.85
C TYR A 27 4.18 -14.17 18.17
N LYS A 28 4.84 -15.02 18.96
CA LYS A 28 6.05 -15.77 18.58
C LYS A 28 5.95 -16.57 17.28
N TYR A 29 4.76 -17.05 16.92
CA TYR A 29 4.53 -17.79 15.67
C TYR A 29 4.06 -16.89 14.51
N VAL A 30 3.39 -15.79 14.81
CA VAL A 30 2.86 -14.85 13.82
C VAL A 30 3.94 -13.89 13.30
N GLN A 31 4.77 -13.38 14.19
CA GLN A 31 5.80 -12.39 13.86
C GLN A 31 6.75 -12.84 12.74
N PRO A 32 7.34 -14.06 12.76
CA PRO A 32 8.25 -14.48 11.68
C PRO A 32 7.52 -14.60 10.33
N ILE A 33 6.27 -15.06 10.33
CA ILE A 33 5.45 -15.16 9.13
C ILE A 33 5.17 -13.76 8.57
N MET A 34 4.73 -12.84 9.42
CA MET A 34 4.44 -11.47 9.03
C MET A 34 5.68 -10.73 8.54
N ARG A 35 6.85 -10.96 9.13
CA ARG A 35 8.13 -10.40 8.63
C ARG A 35 8.45 -10.83 7.21
N VAL A 36 8.05 -12.03 6.81
CA VAL A 36 8.23 -12.50 5.43
C VAL A 36 7.16 -11.91 4.52
N LEU A 37 5.90 -12.02 4.93
CA LEU A 37 4.76 -11.57 4.12
C LEU A 37 4.78 -10.06 3.85
N THR A 38 5.20 -9.26 4.83
CA THR A 38 5.28 -7.79 4.70
C THR A 38 6.53 -7.30 3.96
N ARG A 39 7.42 -8.19 3.51
CA ARG A 39 8.50 -7.77 2.60
C ARG A 39 7.91 -7.18 1.33
N PRO A 40 8.39 -6.01 0.87
CA PRO A 40 7.75 -5.28 -0.24
C PRO A 40 7.53 -6.13 -1.49
N LEU A 41 8.52 -6.91 -1.89
CA LEU A 41 8.42 -7.77 -3.08
C LEU A 41 7.39 -8.90 -2.88
N ILE A 42 7.37 -9.53 -1.70
CA ILE A 42 6.44 -10.63 -1.41
C ILE A 42 5.01 -10.11 -1.34
N ALA A 43 4.79 -9.03 -0.61
CA ALA A 43 3.49 -8.37 -0.52
C ALA A 43 2.96 -7.93 -1.90
N PHE A 44 3.84 -7.34 -2.72
CA PHE A 44 3.57 -6.96 -4.10
C PHE A 44 3.11 -8.16 -4.95
N VAL A 45 3.88 -9.25 -4.92
CA VAL A 45 3.59 -10.45 -5.72
C VAL A 45 2.29 -11.10 -5.27
N ILE A 46 2.08 -11.29 -3.96
CA ILE A 46 0.86 -11.90 -3.43
C ILE A 46 -0.37 -11.10 -3.84
N TYR A 47 -0.33 -9.78 -3.69
CA TYR A 47 -1.44 -8.92 -4.08
C TYR A 47 -1.74 -9.00 -5.58
N ASN A 48 -0.73 -8.84 -6.43
CA ASN A 48 -0.93 -8.86 -7.89
C ASN A 48 -1.38 -10.23 -8.39
N LEU A 49 -0.87 -11.32 -7.83
CA LEU A 49 -1.34 -12.68 -8.16
C LEU A 49 -2.79 -12.88 -7.74
N THR A 50 -3.16 -12.49 -6.52
CA THR A 50 -4.54 -12.60 -6.04
C THR A 50 -5.48 -11.76 -6.90
N PHE A 51 -5.09 -10.52 -7.19
CA PHE A 51 -5.88 -9.63 -8.02
C PHE A 51 -6.09 -10.19 -9.44
N THR A 52 -5.02 -10.67 -10.08
CA THR A 52 -5.08 -11.27 -11.42
C THR A 52 -5.88 -12.57 -11.44
N LEU A 53 -5.72 -13.41 -10.40
CA LEU A 53 -6.43 -14.69 -10.28
C LEU A 53 -7.94 -14.50 -10.40
N TRP A 54 -8.50 -13.51 -9.71
CA TRP A 54 -9.93 -13.23 -9.72
C TRP A 54 -10.45 -12.67 -11.04
N HIS A 55 -9.57 -12.23 -11.95
CA HIS A 55 -9.94 -11.76 -13.29
C HIS A 55 -9.87 -12.87 -14.36
N ILE A 56 -9.40 -14.07 -14.01
CA ILE A 56 -9.38 -15.20 -14.94
C ILE A 56 -10.83 -15.67 -15.20
N PRO A 57 -11.33 -15.70 -16.47
CA PRO A 57 -12.73 -15.93 -16.76
C PRO A 57 -13.37 -17.18 -16.12
N PRO A 58 -12.74 -18.38 -16.09
CA PRO A 58 -13.28 -19.53 -15.38
C PRO A 58 -13.46 -19.29 -13.88
N ILE A 59 -12.50 -18.61 -13.23
CA ILE A 59 -12.53 -18.32 -11.78
C ILE A 59 -13.59 -17.25 -11.51
N PHE A 60 -13.64 -16.21 -12.33
CA PHE A 60 -14.68 -15.17 -12.29
C PHE A 60 -16.09 -15.77 -12.38
N ARG A 61 -16.29 -16.79 -13.23
CA ARG A 61 -17.55 -17.50 -13.31
C ARG A 61 -17.95 -18.18 -12.01
N VAL A 62 -17.01 -18.85 -11.33
CA VAL A 62 -17.29 -19.57 -10.08
C VAL A 62 -17.75 -18.62 -8.99
N PHE A 63 -17.13 -17.44 -8.86
CA PHE A 63 -17.54 -16.49 -7.84
C PHE A 63 -18.90 -15.84 -8.13
N LEU A 64 -19.30 -15.68 -9.40
CA LEU A 64 -20.62 -15.12 -9.74
C LEU A 64 -21.77 -16.02 -9.31
N TYR A 65 -21.56 -17.33 -9.30
CA TYR A 65 -22.63 -18.31 -9.04
C TYR A 65 -22.55 -18.96 -7.65
N SER A 66 -21.59 -18.56 -6.81
CA SER A 66 -21.39 -19.10 -5.47
C SER A 66 -21.12 -18.00 -4.46
N GLU A 67 -22.00 -17.86 -3.48
CA GLU A 67 -21.85 -16.86 -2.42
C GLU A 67 -20.58 -17.07 -1.58
N LEU A 68 -20.20 -18.33 -1.36
CA LEU A 68 -18.97 -18.67 -0.64
C LEU A 68 -17.74 -18.13 -1.37
N TRP A 69 -17.64 -18.35 -2.69
CA TRP A 69 -16.53 -17.84 -3.50
C TRP A 69 -16.58 -16.33 -3.67
N HIS A 70 -17.75 -15.75 -3.68
CA HIS A 70 -17.95 -14.31 -3.67
C HIS A 70 -17.37 -13.69 -2.39
N GLY A 71 -17.68 -14.26 -1.23
CA GLY A 71 -17.08 -13.87 0.05
C GLY A 71 -15.56 -14.05 0.07
N ALA A 72 -15.07 -15.20 -0.42
CA ALA A 72 -13.63 -15.48 -0.50
C ALA A 72 -12.87 -14.47 -1.36
N LEU A 73 -13.47 -14.01 -2.47
CA LEU A 73 -12.93 -12.94 -3.31
C LEU A 73 -12.73 -11.65 -2.48
N TYR A 74 -13.77 -11.16 -1.83
CA TYR A 74 -13.67 -9.89 -1.09
C TYR A 74 -12.68 -9.98 0.06
N ILE A 75 -12.70 -11.08 0.82
CA ILE A 75 -11.78 -11.28 1.95
C ILE A 75 -10.34 -11.38 1.48
N SER A 76 -10.06 -12.19 0.45
CA SER A 76 -8.70 -12.36 -0.06
C SER A 76 -8.13 -11.08 -0.66
N VAL A 77 -8.92 -10.37 -1.44
CA VAL A 77 -8.50 -9.10 -2.04
C VAL A 77 -8.29 -8.02 -0.97
N PHE A 78 -9.17 -7.92 0.02
CA PHE A 78 -9.00 -6.99 1.12
C PHE A 78 -7.73 -7.29 1.93
N ALA A 79 -7.55 -8.55 2.34
CA ALA A 79 -6.40 -8.98 3.11
C ALA A 79 -5.07 -8.76 2.36
N THR A 80 -5.02 -9.11 1.07
CA THR A 80 -3.81 -8.91 0.25
C THR A 80 -3.55 -7.44 -0.07
N THR A 81 -4.59 -6.60 -0.16
CA THR A 81 -4.44 -5.15 -0.27
C THR A 81 -3.86 -4.56 1.02
N CYS A 82 -4.38 -4.94 2.19
CA CYS A 82 -3.80 -4.54 3.47
C CYS A 82 -2.34 -4.97 3.58
N LEU A 83 -2.03 -6.20 3.15
CA LEU A 83 -0.66 -6.71 3.11
C LEU A 83 0.23 -5.87 2.18
N ALA A 84 -0.24 -5.52 0.99
CA ALA A 84 0.49 -4.68 0.04
C ALA A 84 0.71 -3.25 0.52
N LEU A 85 -0.17 -2.73 1.37
CA LEU A 85 -0.02 -1.41 1.99
C LEU A 85 0.94 -1.40 3.19
N PHE A 86 1.25 -2.56 3.76
CA PHE A 86 2.11 -2.66 4.95
C PHE A 86 3.47 -1.98 4.77
N PRO A 87 4.22 -2.16 3.66
CA PRO A 87 5.49 -1.47 3.43
C PRO A 87 5.38 0.07 3.37
N VAL A 88 4.18 0.57 3.07
CA VAL A 88 3.91 2.02 2.93
C VAL A 88 3.36 2.61 4.22
N MET A 89 2.42 1.91 4.86
CA MET A 89 1.57 2.42 5.94
C MET A 89 1.66 1.59 7.23
N SER A 90 2.79 0.88 7.48
CA SER A 90 2.90 0.00 8.64
C SER A 90 2.31 0.62 9.92
N PRO A 91 1.35 -0.05 10.58
CA PRO A 91 0.78 0.41 11.85
C PRO A 91 1.74 0.20 13.04
N LEU A 92 2.79 -0.62 12.88
CA LEU A 92 3.83 -0.92 13.87
C LEU A 92 5.22 -0.70 13.27
N PRO A 93 5.63 0.55 13.00
CA PRO A 93 6.89 0.84 12.31
C PRO A 93 8.14 0.41 13.08
N GLU A 94 8.07 0.26 14.39
CA GLU A 94 9.15 -0.22 15.25
C GLU A 94 9.48 -1.71 15.02
N VAL A 95 8.46 -2.52 14.72
CA VAL A 95 8.59 -3.97 14.49
C VAL A 95 8.65 -4.30 12.99
N PHE A 96 7.90 -3.56 12.20
CA PHE A 96 7.76 -3.68 10.75
C PHE A 96 8.02 -2.31 10.10
N PRO A 97 9.27 -1.96 9.83
CA PRO A 97 9.64 -0.63 9.36
C PRO A 97 9.01 -0.31 8.00
N LYS A 98 8.57 0.94 7.85
CA LYS A 98 8.11 1.47 6.56
C LYS A 98 9.30 1.61 5.61
N LEU A 99 9.01 1.53 4.33
CA LEU A 99 10.01 1.85 3.30
C LEU A 99 10.48 3.30 3.44
N ALA A 100 11.76 3.55 3.17
CA ALA A 100 12.28 4.89 2.97
C ALA A 100 11.52 5.59 1.84
N VAL A 101 11.40 6.93 1.88
CA VAL A 101 10.53 7.74 1.01
C VAL A 101 10.71 7.38 -0.47
N GLY A 102 11.94 7.40 -0.99
CA GLY A 102 12.19 7.09 -2.39
C GLY A 102 11.78 5.67 -2.79
N LYS A 103 12.03 4.67 -1.92
CA LYS A 103 11.59 3.27 -2.14
C LYS A 103 10.07 3.14 -2.06
N ARG A 104 9.41 3.94 -1.21
CA ARG A 104 7.95 3.98 -1.08
C ARG A 104 7.30 4.52 -2.35
N LEU A 105 7.82 5.61 -2.89
CA LEU A 105 7.36 6.17 -4.16
C LEU A 105 7.55 5.18 -5.31
N GLY A 106 8.74 4.54 -5.42
CA GLY A 106 9.00 3.50 -6.40
C GLY A 106 8.08 2.29 -6.26
N TYR A 107 7.77 1.87 -5.04
CA TYR A 107 6.84 0.77 -4.75
C TYR A 107 5.41 1.11 -5.19
N LEU A 108 4.91 2.29 -4.87
CA LEU A 108 3.58 2.76 -5.29
C LEU A 108 3.48 2.84 -6.82
N LEU A 109 4.52 3.35 -7.49
CA LEU A 109 4.58 3.40 -8.94
C LEU A 109 4.62 1.98 -9.55
N ALA A 110 5.38 1.06 -8.97
CA ALA A 110 5.40 -0.34 -9.42
C ALA A 110 4.02 -0.99 -9.27
N MET A 111 3.30 -0.73 -8.18
CA MET A 111 1.94 -1.19 -7.97
C MET A 111 1.00 -0.68 -9.08
N LEU A 112 1.09 0.60 -9.45
CA LEU A 112 0.31 1.19 -10.54
C LEU A 112 0.63 0.50 -11.88
N ILE A 113 1.92 0.39 -12.22
CA ILE A 113 2.38 -0.19 -13.50
C ILE A 113 1.96 -1.65 -13.62
N ALA A 114 2.01 -2.43 -12.55
CA ALA A 114 1.66 -3.85 -12.58
C ALA A 114 0.18 -4.12 -12.92
N HIS A 115 -0.70 -3.13 -12.74
CA HIS A 115 -2.12 -3.28 -13.06
C HIS A 115 -2.45 -2.94 -14.53
N PHE A 116 -1.62 -2.17 -15.21
CA PHE A 116 -1.88 -1.78 -16.60
C PHE A 116 -2.04 -2.94 -17.57
N PRO A 117 -1.22 -4.02 -17.53
CA PRO A 117 -1.41 -5.14 -18.44
C PRO A 117 -2.79 -5.79 -18.32
N LEU A 118 -3.27 -6.01 -17.09
CA LEU A 118 -4.58 -6.59 -16.86
C LEU A 118 -5.71 -5.64 -17.31
N ALA A 119 -5.63 -4.36 -16.90
CA ALA A 119 -6.59 -3.35 -17.33
C ALA A 119 -6.60 -3.22 -18.87
N GLY A 120 -5.43 -3.25 -19.51
CA GLY A 120 -5.28 -3.23 -20.96
C GLY A 120 -5.92 -4.44 -21.64
N VAL A 121 -5.71 -5.65 -21.13
CA VAL A 121 -6.37 -6.85 -21.65
C VAL A 121 -7.87 -6.72 -21.54
N VAL A 122 -8.40 -6.29 -20.40
CA VAL A 122 -9.85 -6.11 -20.21
C VAL A 122 -10.40 -5.01 -21.12
N ALA A 123 -9.66 -3.88 -21.29
CA ALA A 123 -10.09 -2.74 -22.09
C ALA A 123 -10.08 -3.01 -23.60
N PHE A 124 -9.03 -3.68 -24.09
CA PHE A 124 -8.78 -3.79 -25.55
C PHE A 124 -9.14 -5.13 -26.16
N TYR A 125 -9.62 -6.09 -25.36
CA TYR A 125 -10.06 -7.36 -25.90
C TYR A 125 -11.36 -7.16 -26.72
N PRO A 126 -11.37 -7.56 -28.01
CA PRO A 126 -12.44 -7.17 -28.93
C PRO A 126 -13.75 -7.94 -28.74
N ARG A 127 -13.78 -8.88 -27.82
CA ARG A 127 -14.95 -9.70 -27.49
C ARG A 127 -15.20 -9.67 -25.98
N PRO A 128 -16.45 -9.91 -25.52
CA PRO A 128 -16.69 -10.05 -24.10
C PRO A 128 -15.86 -11.17 -23.49
N LEU A 129 -14.97 -10.83 -22.54
CA LEU A 129 -14.17 -11.80 -21.79
C LEU A 129 -15.02 -12.68 -20.87
N TYR A 130 -16.17 -12.13 -20.45
CA TYR A 130 -17.11 -12.76 -19.54
C TYR A 130 -18.47 -12.97 -20.22
N PRO A 131 -18.58 -13.87 -21.22
CA PRO A 131 -19.81 -14.03 -22.02
C PRO A 131 -21.00 -14.58 -21.21
N PHE A 132 -20.73 -15.18 -20.06
CA PHE A 132 -21.71 -15.69 -19.10
C PHE A 132 -22.29 -14.60 -18.18
N TYR A 133 -21.67 -13.41 -18.15
CA TYR A 133 -22.14 -12.27 -17.37
C TYR A 133 -23.13 -11.43 -18.17
N GLN A 134 -24.21 -11.01 -17.53
CA GLN A 134 -25.20 -10.09 -18.09
C GLN A 134 -25.14 -8.77 -17.30
N PRO A 135 -24.86 -7.63 -17.95
CA PRO A 135 -24.94 -6.33 -17.28
C PRO A 135 -26.35 -6.09 -16.75
N GLN A 136 -26.45 -5.74 -15.48
CA GLN A 136 -27.74 -5.52 -14.82
C GLN A 136 -28.17 -4.05 -14.81
N VAL A 137 -27.30 -3.14 -15.22
CA VAL A 137 -27.42 -1.71 -14.99
C VAL A 137 -27.33 -0.95 -16.32
N PHE A 138 -28.17 0.07 -16.48
CA PHE A 138 -28.14 1.04 -17.57
C PHE A 138 -28.32 0.49 -19.01
N GLY A 139 -28.77 -0.73 -19.20
CA GLY A 139 -28.93 -1.31 -20.53
C GLY A 139 -27.65 -1.44 -21.35
N LEU A 140 -26.49 -1.51 -20.68
CA LEU A 140 -25.18 -1.62 -21.32
C LEU A 140 -25.06 -2.95 -22.08
N THR A 141 -24.37 -2.92 -23.21
CA THR A 141 -23.90 -4.15 -23.84
C THR A 141 -22.75 -4.76 -22.99
N ARG A 142 -22.56 -6.08 -23.08
CA ARG A 142 -21.46 -6.77 -22.35
C ARG A 142 -20.10 -6.15 -22.63
N LEU A 143 -19.84 -5.71 -23.86
CA LEU A 143 -18.58 -5.10 -24.25
C LEU A 143 -18.42 -3.69 -23.67
N LEU A 144 -19.49 -2.90 -23.68
CA LEU A 144 -19.47 -1.56 -23.09
C LEU A 144 -19.31 -1.62 -21.57
N ASP A 145 -19.97 -2.56 -20.91
CA ASP A 145 -19.80 -2.80 -19.47
C ASP A 145 -18.35 -3.20 -19.14
N GLN A 146 -17.75 -4.08 -19.94
CA GLN A 146 -16.33 -4.47 -19.81
C GLN A 146 -15.38 -3.27 -19.93
N TYR A 147 -15.60 -2.40 -20.91
CA TYR A 147 -14.80 -1.18 -21.09
C TYR A 147 -14.99 -0.21 -19.93
N SER A 148 -16.23 -0.02 -19.48
CA SER A 148 -16.52 0.83 -18.33
C SER A 148 -15.89 0.30 -17.06
N GLY A 149 -15.95 -0.99 -16.80
CA GLY A 149 -15.31 -1.66 -15.67
C GLY A 149 -13.80 -1.49 -15.70
N SER A 150 -13.17 -1.65 -16.86
CA SER A 150 -11.73 -1.42 -17.04
C SER A 150 -11.33 0.04 -16.80
N ALA A 151 -12.10 0.99 -17.31
CA ALA A 151 -11.87 2.42 -17.09
C ALA A 151 -11.99 2.79 -15.60
N ILE A 152 -13.02 2.30 -14.91
CA ILE A 152 -13.20 2.50 -13.47
C ILE A 152 -12.01 1.92 -12.70
N MET A 153 -11.54 0.73 -13.07
CA MET A 153 -10.38 0.10 -12.44
C MET A 153 -9.12 0.95 -12.61
N ALA A 154 -8.82 1.40 -13.82
CA ALA A 154 -7.64 2.20 -14.12
C ALA A 154 -7.66 3.56 -13.41
N VAL A 155 -8.78 4.29 -13.49
CA VAL A 155 -8.93 5.61 -12.87
C VAL A 155 -8.89 5.53 -11.35
N SER A 156 -9.60 4.57 -10.74
CA SER A 156 -9.62 4.41 -9.28
C SER A 156 -8.22 4.11 -8.72
N LEU A 157 -7.48 3.23 -9.39
CA LEU A 157 -6.12 2.89 -8.97
C LEU A 157 -5.16 4.07 -9.17
N LEU A 158 -5.24 4.75 -10.31
CA LEU A 158 -4.43 5.95 -10.56
C LEU A 158 -4.64 7.00 -9.47
N LEU A 159 -5.89 7.33 -9.14
CA LEU A 159 -6.20 8.30 -8.09
C LEU A 159 -5.67 7.86 -6.73
N THR A 160 -5.82 6.57 -6.39
CA THR A 160 -5.33 6.01 -5.12
C THR A 160 -3.80 6.12 -5.00
N VAL A 161 -3.09 5.75 -6.06
CA VAL A 161 -1.61 5.82 -6.07
C VAL A 161 -1.13 7.27 -6.05
N LEU A 162 -1.74 8.16 -6.83
CA LEU A 162 -1.40 9.59 -6.81
C LEU A 162 -1.62 10.21 -5.43
N THR A 163 -2.73 9.85 -4.75
CA THR A 163 -2.98 10.26 -3.37
C THR A 163 -1.89 9.74 -2.42
N GLY A 164 -1.51 8.47 -2.52
CA GLY A 164 -0.43 7.89 -1.73
C GLY A 164 0.93 8.57 -1.97
N ILE A 165 1.23 8.90 -3.22
CA ILE A 165 2.44 9.66 -3.60
C ILE A 165 2.39 11.06 -2.98
N ALA A 166 1.28 11.78 -3.12
CA ALA A 166 1.11 13.12 -2.59
C ALA A 166 1.27 13.16 -1.06
N ILE A 167 0.62 12.24 -0.34
CA ILE A 167 0.76 12.11 1.12
C ILE A 167 2.22 11.82 1.50
N THR A 168 2.88 10.89 0.79
CA THR A 168 4.28 10.56 1.05
C THR A 168 5.20 11.74 0.85
N PHE A 169 4.96 12.54 -0.18
CA PHE A 169 5.74 13.73 -0.52
C PHE A 169 5.55 14.85 0.52
N VAL A 170 4.30 15.11 0.94
CA VAL A 170 4.01 16.11 1.99
C VAL A 170 4.67 15.70 3.32
N GLN A 171 4.60 14.43 3.71
CA GLN A 171 5.28 13.93 4.90
C GLN A 171 6.81 14.09 4.82
N TRP A 172 7.37 13.90 3.64
CA TRP A 172 8.81 14.08 3.43
C TRP A 172 9.21 15.56 3.57
N LEU A 173 8.46 16.49 2.99
CA LEU A 173 8.70 17.93 3.13
C LEU A 173 8.65 18.37 4.59
N ALA A 174 7.60 17.99 5.32
CA ALA A 174 7.44 18.33 6.73
C ALA A 174 8.63 17.83 7.58
N ASN A 175 9.06 16.59 7.36
CA ASN A 175 10.22 16.04 8.10
C ASN A 175 11.54 16.74 7.74
N THR A 176 11.67 17.29 6.54
CA THR A 176 12.89 18.03 6.13
C THR A 176 12.93 19.42 6.74
N GLU A 177 11.79 20.07 6.88
CA GLU A 177 11.67 21.37 7.55
C GLU A 177 11.99 21.25 9.05
N ASP A 178 11.45 20.24 9.73
CA ASP A 178 11.73 19.98 11.15
C ASP A 178 13.23 19.72 11.39
N ALA A 179 13.88 18.97 10.50
CA ALA A 179 15.30 18.71 10.58
C ALA A 179 16.17 19.96 10.39
N SER A 180 15.70 20.92 9.59
CA SER A 180 16.42 22.19 9.36
C SER A 180 16.27 23.19 10.50
N HIS A 181 15.24 23.03 11.35
CA HIS A 181 14.97 23.90 12.51
C HIS A 181 15.55 23.35 13.82
N GLN A 182 16.12 22.15 13.84
CA GLN A 182 16.85 21.67 15.02
C GLN A 182 18.17 22.43 15.15
N PRO A 183 18.39 23.20 16.24
CA PRO A 183 19.68 23.86 16.48
C PRO A 183 20.78 22.80 16.59
N ASP A 184 21.91 23.12 15.99
CA ASP A 184 23.08 22.24 15.94
C ASP A 184 23.69 22.04 17.35
N THR A 185 23.11 21.13 18.12
CA THR A 185 23.56 20.74 19.47
C THR A 185 24.86 19.92 19.44
N LYS A 186 25.54 19.83 18.28
CA LYS A 186 26.77 19.07 18.10
C LYS A 186 28.03 19.88 18.25
N HIS A 187 27.99 21.16 18.63
CA HIS A 187 29.16 21.84 19.10
C HIS A 187 29.30 21.55 20.61
N PRO A 188 30.21 20.69 21.08
CA PRO A 188 30.57 20.68 22.46
C PRO A 188 31.17 22.05 22.77
N ASP A 189 30.60 22.71 23.79
CA ASP A 189 31.14 23.94 24.36
C ASP A 189 32.65 23.79 24.51
N PRO A 190 33.47 24.71 23.98
CA PRO A 190 34.92 24.61 24.16
C PRO A 190 35.18 24.50 25.65
N THR A 191 35.79 23.42 26.06
CA THR A 191 36.27 23.24 27.44
C THR A 191 36.99 24.52 27.85
N PRO A 192 36.58 25.15 28.98
CA PRO A 192 37.29 26.34 29.45
C PRO A 192 38.77 26.01 29.60
N GLU A 193 39.62 26.81 28.95
CA GLU A 193 41.05 26.68 29.11
C GLU A 193 41.39 26.76 30.60
N PRO A 194 42.31 25.92 31.10
CA PRO A 194 42.75 25.98 32.47
C PRO A 194 43.38 27.35 32.73
N VAL A 195 42.81 28.07 33.70
CA VAL A 195 43.38 29.32 34.20
C VAL A 195 44.77 29.01 34.71
N VAL A 196 45.79 29.46 34.00
CA VAL A 196 47.17 29.41 34.47
C VAL A 196 47.34 30.48 35.55
N ASP A 197 47.38 30.10 36.80
CA ASP A 197 47.74 31.01 37.90
C ASP A 197 49.17 31.53 37.67
N ASP A 198 49.28 32.83 37.40
CA ASP A 198 50.57 33.50 37.37
C ASP A 198 51.21 33.43 38.74
N PRO A 199 52.55 33.11 38.85
CA PRO A 199 53.23 33.06 40.11
C PRO A 199 53.33 34.45 40.71
N VAL A 200 52.88 34.58 41.96
CA VAL A 200 53.01 35.81 42.78
C VAL A 200 54.47 36.16 42.93
N PRO A 201 54.90 37.40 42.56
CA PRO A 201 56.31 37.83 42.78
C PRO A 201 56.59 38.01 44.29
N THR A 202 57.68 37.43 44.82
CA THR A 202 58.24 37.58 46.15
C THR A 202 59.00 38.90 46.30
#